data_2ad2b3899098dd96f537b345d492b401
#
_entry.id   2ad2b3899098dd96f537b345d492b401
#
_cell.length_a   1.000
_cell.length_b   1.000
_cell.length_c   1.000
_cell.angle_alpha   90.00
_cell.angle_beta   90.00
_cell.angle_gamma   90.00
#
_symmetry.space_group_name_H-M   'P 1'
#
loop_
_entity.id
_entity.type
_entity.pdbx_description
1 polymer ?
#
loop_
_entity_poly.entity_id
_entity_poly.type
_entity_poly.pdbx_seq_one_letter_code
_entity_poly.pdbx_strand_id
1 'polypeptide(L)'
;VTRRLRDHGPALVFATAGVWAMSFVALYGFGWNDYETEVAPAYAALTAGHVWQFLTLAPGYGGSLELRAPFAFLPGLWGGGAVAVYQAVSIPCLIAAALLAVWLVARMRALGHSRLARATALGLCVVNPVTLYALQLGHPEELLGAVLCVAAVLSAQRGHAGWSGILLGLAIVNKQWALLAVGPVLVALPAHRWRAIAVAGTIAVCFYVPLLLPAYIGHASGSGTAAVTDSGSGTIFQPWQLWWFFGSHGHVVRDTFGVLKVGYRTPPAWLQNLPHPLIIALSVPVTLLAARRGRRDAMLLLAFLFAIRFALDSWDTVYYPLPFIFALLAWETLRRERPPVLSLAASVVVWLVFIVAPEHLSADAQSGVFLVVAVPTLVALGTALFAPSARLRPIRRAAHTRRLPTRAPVVGS
;
A
#
# COMPACT_ATOMS: atom_id res chain seq x y z
N VAL A 1 -2.53 31.39 10.33
CA VAL A 1 -3.01 30.60 9.16
C VAL A 1 -2.19 30.92 7.92
N THR A 2 -2.02 32.20 7.56
CA THR A 2 -1.32 32.65 6.33
C THR A 2 0.14 32.21 6.23
N ARG A 3 0.92 32.19 7.33
CA ARG A 3 2.31 31.73 7.34
C ARG A 3 2.43 30.22 7.07
N ARG A 4 1.53 29.41 7.62
CA ARG A 4 1.50 27.95 7.37
C ARG A 4 1.12 27.61 5.93
N LEU A 5 0.13 28.29 5.35
CA LEU A 5 -0.25 28.12 3.94
C LEU A 5 0.91 28.48 3.00
N ARG A 6 1.61 29.59 3.25
CA ARG A 6 2.79 30.00 2.46
C ARG A 6 3.92 28.97 2.52
N ASP A 7 4.09 28.31 3.66
CA ASP A 7 5.13 27.31 3.86
C ASP A 7 4.84 25.97 3.20
N HIS A 8 3.58 25.60 3.03
CA HIS A 8 3.15 24.33 2.42
C HIS A 8 2.65 24.49 0.97
N GLY A 9 2.45 25.72 0.51
CA GLY A 9 1.90 26.03 -0.81
C GLY A 9 2.55 25.28 -1.97
N PRO A 10 3.87 25.31 -2.14
CA PRO A 10 4.51 24.59 -3.25
C PRO A 10 4.27 23.08 -3.22
N ALA A 11 4.26 22.46 -2.03
CA ALA A 11 3.98 21.03 -1.92
C ALA A 11 2.52 20.70 -2.24
N LEU A 12 1.60 21.54 -1.82
CA LEU A 12 0.17 21.40 -2.14
C LEU A 12 -0.09 21.55 -3.64
N VAL A 13 0.50 22.57 -4.27
CA VAL A 13 0.36 22.79 -5.72
C VAL A 13 0.90 21.59 -6.50
N PHE A 14 2.10 21.12 -6.16
CA PHE A 14 2.68 19.95 -6.82
C PHE A 14 1.82 18.69 -6.59
N ALA A 15 1.35 18.46 -5.36
CA ALA A 15 0.49 17.33 -5.04
C ALA A 15 -0.83 17.37 -5.82
N THR A 16 -1.47 18.54 -5.90
CA THR A 16 -2.71 18.72 -6.67
C THR A 16 -2.48 18.51 -8.16
N ALA A 17 -1.43 19.10 -8.72
CA ALA A 17 -1.07 18.91 -10.12
C ALA A 17 -0.73 17.44 -10.43
N GLY A 18 -0.04 16.76 -9.52
CA GLY A 18 0.28 15.34 -9.64
C GLY A 18 -0.96 14.45 -9.59
N VAL A 19 -1.88 14.70 -8.68
CA VAL A 19 -3.19 13.98 -8.63
C VAL A 19 -3.94 14.15 -9.94
N TRP A 20 -4.02 15.36 -10.44
CA TRP A 20 -4.66 15.66 -11.70
C TRP A 20 -3.97 14.95 -12.87
N ALA A 21 -2.65 15.07 -12.99
CA ALA A 21 -1.89 14.42 -14.06
C ALA A 21 -2.01 12.89 -14.00
N MET A 22 -1.88 12.27 -12.82
CA MET A 22 -1.97 10.82 -12.65
C MET A 22 -3.38 10.31 -12.97
N SER A 23 -4.43 11.05 -12.66
CA SER A 23 -5.80 10.67 -13.02
C SER A 23 -6.04 10.67 -14.53
N PHE A 24 -5.35 11.52 -15.27
CA PHE A 24 -5.43 11.56 -16.74
C PHE A 24 -4.52 10.53 -17.41
N VAL A 25 -3.25 10.46 -17.02
CA VAL A 25 -2.27 9.58 -17.67
C VAL A 25 -2.64 8.11 -17.48
N ALA A 26 -3.22 7.75 -16.34
CA ALA A 26 -3.70 6.39 -16.08
C ALA A 26 -4.75 5.89 -17.10
N LEU A 27 -5.44 6.79 -17.81
CA LEU A 27 -6.51 6.45 -18.75
C LEU A 27 -6.06 6.25 -20.19
N TYR A 28 -4.92 6.83 -20.58
CA TYR A 28 -4.55 6.90 -22.00
C TYR A 28 -3.49 5.87 -22.40
N GLY A 29 -2.99 5.05 -21.49
CA GLY A 29 -1.83 4.22 -21.78
C GLY A 29 -2.08 2.71 -21.92
N PHE A 30 -3.14 2.15 -21.32
CA PHE A 30 -3.31 0.69 -21.22
C PHE A 30 -4.77 0.26 -21.11
N GLY A 31 -5.06 -1.00 -21.46
CA GLY A 31 -6.35 -1.62 -21.18
C GLY A 31 -6.53 -1.79 -19.66
N TRP A 32 -7.65 -1.36 -19.14
CA TRP A 32 -8.00 -1.51 -17.71
C TRP A 32 -8.62 -2.88 -17.43
N ASN A 33 -8.03 -3.91 -17.95
CA ASN A 33 -8.61 -5.23 -18.01
C ASN A 33 -9.20 -5.68 -16.66
N ASP A 34 -8.45 -5.49 -15.58
CA ASP A 34 -8.92 -5.89 -14.25
C ASP A 34 -10.08 -4.99 -13.76
N TYR A 35 -10.05 -3.69 -14.05
CA TYR A 35 -11.16 -2.81 -13.72
C TYR A 35 -12.42 -3.18 -14.51
N GLU A 36 -12.31 -3.42 -15.83
CA GLU A 36 -13.46 -3.72 -16.69
C GLU A 36 -14.11 -5.06 -16.33
N THR A 37 -13.31 -6.06 -15.98
CA THR A 37 -13.81 -7.40 -15.67
C THR A 37 -14.23 -7.58 -14.21
N GLU A 38 -13.52 -6.97 -13.27
CA GLU A 38 -13.73 -7.21 -11.83
C GLU A 38 -14.56 -6.13 -11.15
N VAL A 39 -14.48 -4.87 -11.58
CA VAL A 39 -14.98 -3.72 -10.83
C VAL A 39 -16.10 -2.96 -11.54
N ALA A 40 -15.96 -2.72 -12.84
CA ALA A 40 -16.93 -1.90 -13.59
C ALA A 40 -18.35 -2.47 -13.57
N PRO A 41 -18.60 -3.80 -13.66
CA PRO A 41 -19.95 -4.35 -13.55
C PRO A 41 -20.62 -4.05 -12.20
N ALA A 42 -19.85 -4.11 -11.11
CA ALA A 42 -20.35 -3.80 -9.77
C ALA A 42 -20.75 -2.32 -9.67
N TYR A 43 -19.88 -1.39 -10.11
CA TYR A 43 -20.22 0.05 -10.08
C TYR A 43 -21.35 0.40 -11.05
N ALA A 44 -21.46 -0.26 -12.18
CA ALA A 44 -22.61 -0.08 -13.09
C ALA A 44 -23.93 -0.47 -12.40
N ALA A 45 -23.95 -1.59 -11.69
CA ALA A 45 -25.11 -1.99 -10.92
C ALA A 45 -25.43 -0.97 -9.80
N LEU A 46 -24.41 -0.50 -9.08
CA LEU A 46 -24.57 0.47 -7.99
C LEU A 46 -25.16 1.80 -8.50
N THR A 47 -24.60 2.34 -9.58
CA THR A 47 -25.04 3.63 -10.14
C THR A 47 -26.43 3.55 -10.78
N ALA A 48 -26.88 2.34 -11.18
CA ALA A 48 -28.23 2.05 -11.60
C ALA A 48 -29.20 1.84 -10.42
N GLY A 49 -28.76 1.93 -9.17
CA GLY A 49 -29.58 1.71 -7.97
C GLY A 49 -29.75 0.25 -7.56
N HIS A 50 -29.08 -0.69 -8.21
CA HIS A 50 -29.17 -2.11 -7.94
C HIS A 50 -28.15 -2.56 -6.86
N VAL A 51 -28.36 -2.12 -5.61
CA VAL A 51 -27.42 -2.35 -4.50
C VAL A 51 -27.15 -3.84 -4.26
N TRP A 52 -28.18 -4.71 -4.34
CA TRP A 52 -27.99 -6.14 -4.18
C TRP A 52 -27.08 -6.75 -5.23
N GLN A 53 -27.27 -6.33 -6.49
CA GLN A 53 -26.42 -6.77 -7.59
C GLN A 53 -24.98 -6.25 -7.45
N PHE A 54 -24.81 -5.02 -6.96
CA PHE A 54 -23.49 -4.48 -6.62
C PHE A 54 -22.75 -5.39 -5.62
N LEU A 55 -23.41 -5.77 -4.51
CA LEU A 55 -22.82 -6.65 -3.51
C LEU A 55 -22.52 -8.06 -4.05
N THR A 56 -23.37 -8.55 -4.98
CA THR A 56 -23.15 -9.87 -5.62
C THR A 56 -21.98 -9.87 -6.59
N LEU A 57 -21.78 -8.76 -7.33
CA LEU A 57 -20.72 -8.61 -8.33
C LEU A 57 -19.41 -8.11 -7.75
N ALA A 58 -19.40 -7.67 -6.48
CA ALA A 58 -18.19 -7.16 -5.84
C ALA A 58 -17.11 -8.25 -5.76
N PRO A 59 -15.86 -7.94 -6.16
CA PRO A 59 -14.73 -8.88 -6.06
C PRO A 59 -14.34 -9.10 -4.59
N GLY A 60 -13.33 -9.93 -4.33
CA GLY A 60 -12.83 -10.24 -3.02
C GLY A 60 -12.33 -9.11 -2.17
N TYR A 61 -11.95 -8.07 -2.84
CA TYR A 61 -11.62 -6.78 -2.24
C TYR A 61 -12.80 -5.80 -2.33
N GLY A 62 -14.03 -6.30 -2.35
CA GLY A 62 -15.26 -5.52 -2.48
C GLY A 62 -15.42 -4.40 -1.46
N GLY A 63 -14.86 -4.55 -0.27
CA GLY A 63 -14.84 -3.48 0.71
C GLY A 63 -14.12 -2.22 0.20
N SER A 64 -13.14 -2.34 -0.68
CA SER A 64 -12.54 -1.21 -1.39
C SER A 64 -13.55 -0.48 -2.29
N LEU A 65 -14.43 -1.23 -2.94
CA LEU A 65 -15.50 -0.66 -3.76
C LEU A 65 -16.50 0.13 -2.90
N GLU A 66 -16.89 -0.44 -1.76
CA GLU A 66 -17.78 0.25 -0.81
C GLU A 66 -17.18 1.57 -0.30
N LEU A 67 -15.89 1.58 0.05
CA LEU A 67 -15.19 2.80 0.48
C LEU A 67 -15.20 3.89 -0.58
N ARG A 68 -15.16 3.53 -1.84
CA ARG A 68 -15.10 4.44 -2.99
C ARG A 68 -16.46 4.66 -3.64
N ALA A 69 -17.50 3.92 -3.23
CA ALA A 69 -18.85 3.96 -3.78
C ALA A 69 -19.45 5.38 -3.92
N PRO A 70 -19.30 6.29 -2.94
CA PRO A 70 -19.84 7.65 -3.09
C PRO A 70 -19.30 8.40 -4.31
N PHE A 71 -18.07 8.12 -4.71
CA PHE A 71 -17.43 8.78 -5.85
C PHE A 71 -17.91 8.24 -7.19
N ALA A 72 -18.46 7.01 -7.23
CA ALA A 72 -18.99 6.41 -8.46
C ALA A 72 -20.21 7.17 -9.00
N PHE A 73 -20.94 7.89 -8.15
CA PHE A 73 -22.12 8.68 -8.55
C PHE A 73 -21.77 10.05 -9.14
N LEU A 74 -20.56 10.57 -8.90
CA LEU A 74 -20.17 11.90 -9.35
C LEU A 74 -20.27 12.08 -10.87
N PRO A 75 -19.80 11.13 -11.72
CA PRO A 75 -19.89 11.27 -13.17
C PRO A 75 -21.31 11.41 -13.71
N GLY A 76 -22.30 10.85 -13.03
CA GLY A 76 -23.72 11.01 -13.40
C GLY A 76 -24.19 12.48 -13.42
N LEU A 77 -23.52 13.37 -12.67
CA LEU A 77 -23.87 14.81 -12.62
C LEU A 77 -23.58 15.54 -13.94
N TRP A 78 -22.72 14.98 -14.80
CA TRP A 78 -22.37 15.58 -16.10
C TRP A 78 -22.45 14.60 -17.28
N GLY A 79 -23.10 13.45 -17.10
CA GLY A 79 -23.28 12.45 -18.16
C GLY A 79 -22.02 11.66 -18.50
N GLY A 80 -21.11 11.50 -17.55
CA GLY A 80 -19.86 10.76 -17.74
C GLY A 80 -20.07 9.23 -17.79
N GLY A 81 -19.38 8.56 -18.73
CA GLY A 81 -19.39 7.11 -18.90
C GLY A 81 -18.45 6.35 -17.97
N ALA A 82 -18.18 5.08 -18.26
CA ALA A 82 -17.38 4.15 -17.46
C ALA A 82 -15.99 4.70 -17.12
N VAL A 83 -15.32 5.36 -18.07
CA VAL A 83 -14.02 6.04 -17.87
C VAL A 83 -14.08 7.06 -16.75
N ALA A 84 -15.10 7.91 -16.77
CA ALA A 84 -15.29 8.95 -15.75
C ALA A 84 -15.58 8.33 -14.38
N VAL A 85 -16.29 7.19 -14.33
CA VAL A 85 -16.50 6.45 -13.08
C VAL A 85 -15.18 5.94 -12.55
N TYR A 86 -14.34 5.33 -13.39
CA TYR A 86 -13.00 4.87 -12.97
C TYR A 86 -12.14 6.02 -12.42
N GLN A 87 -12.11 7.16 -13.12
CA GLN A 87 -11.40 8.35 -12.64
C GLN A 87 -11.92 8.81 -11.28
N ALA A 88 -13.23 8.93 -11.16
CA ALA A 88 -13.87 9.40 -9.94
C ALA A 88 -13.56 8.49 -8.74
N VAL A 89 -13.58 7.17 -8.90
CA VAL A 89 -13.27 6.24 -7.80
C VAL A 89 -11.77 6.10 -7.54
N SER A 90 -10.90 6.52 -8.46
CA SER A 90 -9.44 6.55 -8.27
C SER A 90 -8.95 7.82 -7.56
N ILE A 91 -9.64 8.94 -7.73
CA ILE A 91 -9.28 10.23 -7.14
C ILE A 91 -9.07 10.17 -5.62
N PRO A 92 -9.97 9.56 -4.80
CA PRO A 92 -9.74 9.49 -3.36
C PRO A 92 -8.47 8.75 -2.97
N CYS A 93 -8.04 7.75 -3.75
CA CYS A 93 -6.79 7.02 -3.53
C CYS A 93 -5.58 7.94 -3.78
N LEU A 94 -5.62 8.71 -4.86
CA LEU A 94 -4.60 9.70 -5.20
C LEU A 94 -4.54 10.85 -4.18
N ILE A 95 -5.69 11.33 -3.73
CA ILE A 95 -5.77 12.36 -2.68
C ILE A 95 -5.17 11.83 -1.38
N ALA A 96 -5.45 10.59 -0.99
CA ALA A 96 -4.86 9.98 0.20
C ALA A 96 -3.32 9.96 0.12
N ALA A 97 -2.76 9.58 -1.03
CA ALA A 97 -1.31 9.60 -1.25
C ALA A 97 -0.74 11.03 -1.22
N ALA A 98 -1.43 11.98 -1.81
CA ALA A 98 -1.05 13.40 -1.78
C ALA A 98 -1.07 13.98 -0.36
N LEU A 99 -2.08 13.64 0.45
CA LEU A 99 -2.15 14.05 1.86
C LEU A 99 -1.02 13.46 2.68
N LEU A 100 -0.71 12.16 2.48
CA LEU A 100 0.45 11.53 3.12
C LEU A 100 1.75 12.23 2.71
N ALA A 101 1.92 12.53 1.41
CA ALA A 101 3.08 13.23 0.88
C ALA A 101 3.27 14.60 1.52
N VAL A 102 2.23 15.43 1.55
CA VAL A 102 2.26 16.76 2.17
C VAL A 102 2.60 16.66 3.66
N TRP A 103 2.02 15.67 4.35
CA TRP A 103 2.31 15.43 5.75
C TRP A 103 3.78 14.99 5.97
N LEU A 104 4.30 14.06 5.17
CA LEU A 104 5.71 13.64 5.23
C LEU A 104 6.65 14.83 4.98
N VAL A 105 6.40 15.61 3.94
CA VAL A 105 7.20 16.82 3.61
C VAL A 105 7.18 17.83 4.75
N ALA A 106 6.01 18.06 5.37
CA ALA A 106 5.90 18.94 6.52
C ALA A 106 6.74 18.42 7.72
N ARG A 107 6.71 17.11 7.95
CA ARG A 107 7.49 16.47 9.01
C ARG A 107 8.99 16.52 8.73
N MET A 108 9.40 16.20 7.50
CA MET A 108 10.78 16.30 7.04
C MET A 108 11.32 17.73 7.19
N ARG A 109 10.51 18.73 6.86
CA ARG A 109 10.89 20.14 7.04
C ARG A 109 11.14 20.46 8.52
N ALA A 110 10.26 19.99 9.40
CA ALA A 110 10.43 20.17 10.85
C ALA A 110 11.69 19.47 11.40
N LEU A 111 12.16 18.42 10.72
CA LEU A 111 13.39 17.69 11.04
C LEU A 111 14.64 18.25 10.37
N GLY A 112 14.52 19.31 9.55
CA GLY A 112 15.66 19.96 8.90
C GLY A 112 16.12 19.34 7.59
N HIS A 113 15.34 18.45 6.97
CA HIS A 113 15.70 17.81 5.71
C HIS A 113 15.90 18.80 4.56
N SER A 114 16.82 18.50 3.66
CA SER A 114 17.11 19.30 2.47
C SER A 114 15.89 19.43 1.53
N ARG A 115 15.91 20.43 0.67
CA ARG A 115 14.85 20.60 -0.35
C ARG A 115 14.78 19.40 -1.29
N LEU A 116 15.94 18.86 -1.71
CA LEU A 116 16.01 17.68 -2.57
C LEU A 116 15.36 16.46 -1.91
N ALA A 117 15.68 16.16 -0.64
CA ALA A 117 15.07 15.05 0.08
C ALA A 117 13.53 15.15 0.14
N ARG A 118 13.02 16.35 0.38
CA ARG A 118 11.57 16.62 0.44
C ARG A 118 10.91 16.52 -0.94
N ALA A 119 11.56 17.01 -1.99
CA ALA A 119 11.06 16.90 -3.35
C ALA A 119 11.02 15.44 -3.82
N THR A 120 12.07 14.65 -3.54
CA THR A 120 12.11 13.22 -3.84
C THR A 120 10.99 12.45 -3.12
N ALA A 121 10.77 12.71 -1.82
CA ALA A 121 9.70 12.08 -1.07
C ALA A 121 8.31 12.44 -1.63
N LEU A 122 8.10 13.71 -1.97
CA LEU A 122 6.86 14.19 -2.58
C LEU A 122 6.62 13.52 -3.94
N GLY A 123 7.64 13.46 -4.80
CA GLY A 123 7.56 12.79 -6.09
C GLY A 123 7.22 11.30 -5.96
N LEU A 124 7.90 10.59 -5.07
CA LEU A 124 7.66 9.15 -4.85
C LEU A 124 6.25 8.85 -4.32
N CYS A 125 5.64 9.76 -3.58
CA CYS A 125 4.24 9.57 -3.16
C CYS A 125 3.23 9.86 -4.28
N VAL A 126 3.49 10.85 -5.12
CA VAL A 126 2.47 11.42 -6.02
C VAL A 126 2.60 10.92 -7.46
N VAL A 127 3.84 10.78 -7.95
CA VAL A 127 4.13 10.43 -9.36
C VAL A 127 5.02 9.20 -9.49
N ASN A 128 4.90 8.25 -8.57
CA ASN A 128 5.63 7.00 -8.62
C ASN A 128 5.21 6.17 -9.85
N PRO A 129 6.14 5.66 -10.66
CA PRO A 129 5.80 4.82 -11.80
C PRO A 129 5.05 3.55 -11.41
N VAL A 130 5.33 2.97 -10.24
CA VAL A 130 4.58 1.80 -9.73
C VAL A 130 3.12 2.17 -9.43
N THR A 131 2.86 3.36 -8.89
CA THR A 131 1.50 3.88 -8.72
C THR A 131 0.79 4.07 -10.06
N LEU A 132 1.51 4.57 -11.08
CA LEU A 132 0.96 4.73 -12.41
C LEU A 132 0.49 3.37 -12.97
N TYR A 133 1.32 2.33 -12.85
CA TYR A 133 0.93 0.99 -13.30
C TYR A 133 -0.23 0.40 -12.48
N ALA A 134 -0.30 0.63 -11.18
CA ALA A 134 -1.46 0.24 -10.38
C ALA A 134 -2.76 0.85 -10.93
N LEU A 135 -2.71 2.13 -11.30
CA LEU A 135 -3.86 2.81 -11.92
C LEU A 135 -4.17 2.26 -13.31
N GLN A 136 -3.15 2.03 -14.14
CA GLN A 136 -3.33 1.51 -15.50
C GLN A 136 -3.91 0.09 -15.54
N LEU A 137 -3.59 -0.74 -14.55
CA LEU A 137 -4.12 -2.09 -14.41
C LEU A 137 -5.47 -2.14 -13.64
N GLY A 138 -5.99 -0.99 -13.21
CA GLY A 138 -7.31 -0.94 -12.57
C GLY A 138 -7.31 -1.10 -11.06
N HIS A 139 -6.14 -1.02 -10.38
CA HIS A 139 -5.96 -1.26 -8.95
C HIS A 139 -5.57 -0.02 -8.12
N PRO A 140 -6.35 1.09 -8.14
CA PRO A 140 -6.07 2.27 -7.31
C PRO A 140 -6.13 1.98 -5.80
N GLU A 141 -6.83 0.93 -5.40
CA GLU A 141 -6.94 0.50 -3.99
C GLU A 141 -5.62 0.00 -3.41
N GLU A 142 -4.67 -0.47 -4.20
CA GLU A 142 -3.34 -0.82 -3.70
C GLU A 142 -2.63 0.41 -3.12
N LEU A 143 -2.77 1.56 -3.79
CA LEU A 143 -2.28 2.84 -3.30
C LEU A 143 -2.97 3.27 -2.00
N LEU A 144 -4.30 3.18 -1.96
CA LEU A 144 -5.09 3.55 -0.78
C LEU A 144 -4.72 2.67 0.42
N GLY A 145 -4.63 1.36 0.23
CA GLY A 145 -4.24 0.40 1.27
C GLY A 145 -2.83 0.69 1.82
N ALA A 146 -1.86 0.95 0.94
CA ALA A 146 -0.50 1.31 1.32
C ALA A 146 -0.48 2.57 2.21
N VAL A 147 -1.18 3.62 1.79
CA VAL A 147 -1.29 4.90 2.52
C VAL A 147 -1.96 4.70 3.88
N LEU A 148 -3.07 3.98 3.92
CA LEU A 148 -3.81 3.73 5.16
C LEU A 148 -2.99 2.93 6.18
N CYS A 149 -2.24 1.89 5.75
CA CYS A 149 -1.35 1.12 6.62
C CYS A 149 -0.23 1.99 7.19
N VAL A 150 0.43 2.80 6.35
CA VAL A 150 1.46 3.74 6.80
C VAL A 150 0.88 4.74 7.80
N ALA A 151 -0.26 5.34 7.49
CA ALA A 151 -0.93 6.31 8.35
C ALA A 151 -1.38 5.69 9.70
N ALA A 152 -1.83 4.42 9.69
CA ALA A 152 -2.18 3.69 10.90
C ALA A 152 -0.99 3.52 11.84
N VAL A 153 0.18 3.10 11.31
CA VAL A 153 1.41 2.97 12.10
C VAL A 153 1.91 4.33 12.59
N LEU A 154 1.85 5.38 11.76
CA LEU A 154 2.22 6.74 12.16
C LEU A 154 1.31 7.29 13.27
N SER A 155 0.02 7.00 13.20
CA SER A 155 -0.95 7.35 14.26
C SER A 155 -0.66 6.58 15.56
N ALA A 156 -0.34 5.29 15.46
CA ALA A 156 0.05 4.43 16.57
C ALA A 156 1.32 4.93 17.28
N GLN A 157 2.34 5.32 16.51
CA GLN A 157 3.59 5.88 17.06
C GLN A 157 3.37 7.17 17.89
N ARG A 158 2.28 7.89 17.61
CA ARG A 158 1.85 9.09 18.36
C ARG A 158 0.96 8.76 19.55
N GLY A 159 0.61 7.51 19.76
CA GLY A 159 -0.27 7.06 20.83
C GLY A 159 -1.78 7.23 20.55
N HIS A 160 -2.17 7.55 19.32
CA HIS A 160 -3.57 7.77 18.95
C HIS A 160 -4.26 6.44 18.61
N ALA A 161 -4.56 5.60 19.61
CA ALA A 161 -5.11 4.27 19.42
C ALA A 161 -6.42 4.23 18.61
N GLY A 162 -7.34 5.19 18.84
CA GLY A 162 -8.61 5.27 18.10
C GLY A 162 -8.39 5.53 16.61
N TRP A 163 -7.60 6.56 16.26
CA TRP A 163 -7.28 6.87 14.86
C TRP A 163 -6.48 5.76 14.19
N SER A 164 -5.56 5.14 14.92
CA SER A 164 -4.82 3.99 14.40
C SER A 164 -5.74 2.82 14.09
N GLY A 165 -6.74 2.56 14.94
CA GLY A 165 -7.76 1.54 14.71
C GLY A 165 -8.65 1.86 13.51
N ILE A 166 -9.08 3.12 13.35
CA ILE A 166 -9.88 3.54 12.20
C ILE A 166 -9.10 3.34 10.90
N LEU A 167 -7.87 3.84 10.83
CA LEU A 167 -7.04 3.73 9.62
C LEU A 167 -6.70 2.27 9.29
N LEU A 168 -6.41 1.46 10.32
CA LEU A 168 -6.16 0.02 10.15
C LEU A 168 -7.42 -0.71 9.67
N GLY A 169 -8.58 -0.43 10.26
CA GLY A 169 -9.85 -1.03 9.85
C GLY A 169 -10.18 -0.70 8.39
N LEU A 170 -10.05 0.57 8.00
CA LEU A 170 -10.25 1.00 6.62
C LEU A 170 -9.21 0.35 5.66
N ALA A 171 -7.96 0.17 6.10
CA ALA A 171 -6.95 -0.53 5.31
C ALA A 171 -7.33 -2.01 5.08
N ILE A 172 -7.80 -2.71 6.12
CA ILE A 172 -8.25 -4.12 6.03
C ILE A 172 -9.48 -4.25 5.14
N VAL A 173 -10.44 -3.35 5.28
CA VAL A 173 -11.62 -3.27 4.40
C VAL A 173 -11.20 -3.07 2.95
N ASN A 174 -10.25 -2.18 2.72
CA ASN A 174 -9.77 -1.87 1.37
C ASN A 174 -9.06 -3.06 0.70
N LYS A 175 -8.19 -3.78 1.44
CA LYS A 175 -7.50 -4.98 0.97
C LYS A 175 -7.07 -5.85 2.15
N GLN A 176 -7.35 -7.13 2.09
CA GLN A 176 -7.11 -8.10 3.17
C GLN A 176 -5.64 -8.24 3.56
N TRP A 177 -4.70 -8.04 2.65
CA TRP A 177 -3.27 -8.06 2.96
C TRP A 177 -2.85 -6.99 3.99
N ALA A 178 -3.68 -5.96 4.21
CA ALA A 178 -3.47 -4.96 5.26
C ALA A 178 -3.51 -5.55 6.68
N LEU A 179 -3.97 -6.80 6.86
CA LEU A 179 -3.82 -7.55 8.11
C LEU A 179 -2.35 -7.61 8.57
N LEU A 180 -1.39 -7.58 7.66
CA LEU A 180 0.03 -7.50 7.99
C LEU A 180 0.41 -6.24 8.76
N ALA A 181 -0.38 -5.16 8.67
CA ALA A 181 -0.15 -3.93 9.45
C ALA A 181 -0.61 -4.04 10.91
N VAL A 182 -1.35 -5.07 11.30
CA VAL A 182 -1.80 -5.27 12.69
C VAL A 182 -0.61 -5.35 13.64
N GLY A 183 0.37 -6.21 13.33
CA GLY A 183 1.58 -6.34 14.13
C GLY A 183 2.35 -5.02 14.32
N PRO A 184 2.74 -4.31 13.26
CA PRO A 184 3.36 -2.99 13.32
C PRO A 184 2.57 -1.97 14.13
N VAL A 185 1.26 -1.90 14.00
CA VAL A 185 0.39 -1.02 14.79
C VAL A 185 0.47 -1.36 16.27
N LEU A 186 0.36 -2.64 16.63
CA LEU A 186 0.44 -3.09 18.02
C LEU A 186 1.82 -2.84 18.65
N VAL A 187 2.89 -3.01 17.89
CA VAL A 187 4.26 -2.68 18.32
C VAL A 187 4.42 -1.17 18.52
N ALA A 188 3.85 -0.35 17.64
CA ALA A 188 3.95 1.11 17.69
C ALA A 188 3.18 1.72 18.87
N LEU A 189 2.03 1.14 19.23
CA LEU A 189 1.16 1.68 20.28
C LEU A 189 1.77 1.56 21.69
N PRO A 190 1.84 2.67 22.46
CA PRO A 190 2.28 2.65 23.85
C PRO A 190 1.27 1.99 24.80
N ALA A 191 -0.01 2.24 24.56
CA ALA A 191 -1.12 1.81 25.39
C ALA A 191 -2.38 1.61 24.53
N HIS A 192 -3.46 1.10 25.16
CA HIS A 192 -4.78 0.97 24.54
C HIS A 192 -4.80 0.14 23.24
N ARG A 193 -3.95 -0.89 23.12
CA ARG A 193 -3.84 -1.75 21.95
C ARG A 193 -5.17 -2.41 21.59
N TRP A 194 -5.91 -2.89 22.61
CA TRP A 194 -7.23 -3.51 22.42
C TRP A 194 -8.26 -2.55 21.81
N ARG A 195 -8.20 -1.26 22.19
CA ARG A 195 -9.06 -0.24 21.58
C ARG A 195 -8.80 -0.13 20.07
N ALA A 196 -7.55 -0.14 19.64
CA ALA A 196 -7.23 -0.08 18.22
C ALA A 196 -7.76 -1.32 17.47
N ILE A 197 -7.56 -2.52 18.04
CA ILE A 197 -8.08 -3.76 17.45
C ILE A 197 -9.61 -3.79 17.42
N ALA A 198 -10.27 -3.42 18.52
CA ALA A 198 -11.73 -3.38 18.56
C ALA A 198 -12.31 -2.42 17.51
N VAL A 199 -11.75 -1.20 17.40
CA VAL A 199 -12.18 -0.23 16.38
C VAL A 199 -11.93 -0.77 14.97
N ALA A 200 -10.74 -1.34 14.70
CA ALA A 200 -10.43 -1.90 13.38
C ALA A 200 -11.35 -3.08 13.03
N GLY A 201 -11.59 -3.98 13.99
CA GLY A 201 -12.49 -5.12 13.83
C GLY A 201 -13.94 -4.68 13.59
N THR A 202 -14.43 -3.70 14.34
CA THR A 202 -15.79 -3.16 14.13
C THR A 202 -15.95 -2.60 12.72
N ILE A 203 -14.98 -1.81 12.24
CA ILE A 203 -15.01 -1.26 10.88
C ILE A 203 -14.99 -2.40 9.86
N ALA A 204 -14.08 -3.37 10.01
CA ALA A 204 -14.00 -4.51 9.10
C ALA A 204 -15.33 -5.28 9.04
N VAL A 205 -15.94 -5.59 10.19
CA VAL A 205 -17.24 -6.28 10.26
C VAL A 205 -18.34 -5.47 9.58
N CYS A 206 -18.41 -4.15 9.82
CA CYS A 206 -19.44 -3.30 9.22
C CYS A 206 -19.42 -3.31 7.67
N PHE A 207 -18.26 -3.47 7.06
CA PHE A 207 -18.14 -3.53 5.60
C PHE A 207 -18.22 -4.96 5.05
N TYR A 208 -17.58 -5.94 5.71
CA TYR A 208 -17.60 -7.31 5.20
C TYR A 208 -18.96 -8.01 5.37
N VAL A 209 -19.75 -7.68 6.41
CA VAL A 209 -21.08 -8.30 6.61
C VAL A 209 -21.98 -8.03 5.39
N PRO A 210 -22.17 -6.81 4.88
CA PRO A 210 -22.95 -6.58 3.66
C PRO A 210 -22.46 -7.38 2.45
N LEU A 211 -21.15 -7.45 2.23
CA LEU A 211 -20.56 -8.19 1.11
C LEU A 211 -20.79 -9.71 1.17
N LEU A 212 -20.96 -10.25 2.37
CA LEU A 212 -21.22 -11.68 2.57
C LEU A 212 -22.71 -12.04 2.45
N LEU A 213 -23.63 -11.08 2.61
CA LEU A 213 -25.07 -11.33 2.58
C LEU A 213 -25.55 -12.04 1.31
N PRO A 214 -25.14 -11.68 0.07
CA PRO A 214 -25.59 -12.36 -1.13
C PRO A 214 -25.29 -13.85 -1.15
N ALA A 215 -24.15 -14.25 -0.60
CA ALA A 215 -23.77 -15.65 -0.53
C ALA A 215 -24.60 -16.45 0.48
N TYR A 216 -24.90 -15.84 1.62
CA TYR A 216 -25.66 -16.51 2.69
C TYR A 216 -27.18 -16.54 2.43
N ILE A 217 -27.74 -15.45 1.89
CA ILE A 217 -29.20 -15.31 1.72
C ILE A 217 -29.62 -15.73 0.31
N GLY A 218 -28.79 -15.41 -0.71
CA GLY A 218 -29.15 -15.63 -2.12
C GLY A 218 -28.68 -16.95 -2.71
N HIS A 219 -27.96 -17.78 -1.95
CA HIS A 219 -27.25 -18.97 -2.47
C HIS A 219 -26.42 -18.64 -3.73
N ALA A 220 -26.11 -17.36 -3.93
CA ALA A 220 -25.31 -16.94 -5.05
C ALA A 220 -23.88 -17.42 -4.80
N SER A 221 -23.38 -18.29 -5.68
CA SER A 221 -21.97 -18.62 -5.79
C SER A 221 -21.19 -17.41 -6.27
N GLY A 222 -21.50 -16.23 -5.70
CA GLY A 222 -20.95 -14.95 -6.11
C GLY A 222 -19.49 -14.79 -5.71
N SER A 223 -18.81 -13.95 -6.45
CA SER A 223 -17.41 -13.57 -6.27
C SER A 223 -17.05 -13.12 -4.86
N GLY A 224 -17.99 -12.58 -4.08
CA GLY A 224 -17.75 -12.14 -2.70
C GLY A 224 -17.36 -13.25 -1.73
N THR A 225 -17.89 -14.49 -1.88
CA THR A 225 -17.44 -15.65 -1.08
C THR A 225 -16.21 -16.32 -1.68
N ALA A 226 -16.15 -16.44 -3.00
CA ALA A 226 -14.96 -16.93 -3.68
C ALA A 226 -13.74 -16.11 -3.28
N ALA A 227 -13.92 -14.85 -3.08
CA ALA A 227 -12.87 -13.89 -2.80
C ALA A 227 -12.37 -13.88 -1.35
N VAL A 228 -13.20 -14.22 -0.37
CA VAL A 228 -12.72 -14.45 1.01
C VAL A 228 -12.04 -15.81 1.11
N THR A 229 -12.47 -16.78 0.26
CA THR A 229 -11.96 -18.15 0.25
C THR A 229 -10.98 -18.42 -0.88
N ASP A 230 -11.07 -17.67 -1.98
CA ASP A 230 -10.18 -17.81 -3.12
C ASP A 230 -8.88 -17.02 -2.87
N SER A 231 -7.99 -17.66 -2.14
CA SER A 231 -6.58 -17.27 -2.14
C SER A 231 -5.90 -17.70 -3.46
N GLY A 232 -6.70 -18.10 -4.44
CA GLY A 232 -6.26 -18.78 -5.64
C GLY A 232 -5.33 -17.92 -6.47
N SER A 233 -4.10 -18.36 -6.55
CA SER A 233 -3.14 -17.98 -7.57
C SER A 233 -3.58 -18.43 -8.96
N GLY A 234 -4.85 -18.55 -9.22
CA GLY A 234 -5.41 -18.95 -10.50
C GLY A 234 -4.64 -20.08 -11.18
N THR A 235 -4.88 -20.28 -12.46
CA THR A 235 -4.15 -21.23 -13.30
C THR A 235 -2.79 -20.69 -13.78
N ILE A 236 -2.44 -19.44 -13.47
CA ILE A 236 -1.22 -18.78 -13.91
C ILE A 236 -0.25 -18.61 -12.76
N PHE A 237 0.96 -19.03 -12.99
CA PHE A 237 2.06 -18.93 -12.08
C PHE A 237 3.01 -17.84 -12.58
N GLN A 238 3.00 -16.68 -11.93
CA GLN A 238 3.81 -15.54 -12.35
C GLN A 238 5.30 -15.78 -12.00
N PRO A 239 6.25 -15.33 -12.83
CA PRO A 239 7.68 -15.57 -12.59
C PRO A 239 8.24 -14.78 -11.40
N TRP A 240 7.55 -13.75 -10.92
CA TRP A 240 8.01 -12.84 -9.88
C TRP A 240 7.65 -13.30 -8.48
N GLN A 241 8.18 -14.49 -8.06
CA GLN A 241 7.91 -15.10 -6.76
C GLN A 241 9.01 -16.09 -6.37
N LEU A 242 9.12 -16.44 -5.10
CA LEU A 242 10.10 -17.41 -4.60
C LEU A 242 9.79 -18.85 -5.02
N TRP A 243 8.54 -19.15 -5.39
CA TRP A 243 8.05 -20.49 -5.66
C TRP A 243 8.20 -20.92 -7.12
N TRP A 244 8.62 -20.03 -8.01
CA TRP A 244 8.62 -20.25 -9.45
C TRP A 244 9.22 -21.59 -9.87
N PHE A 245 10.39 -21.94 -9.32
CA PHE A 245 11.11 -23.15 -9.71
C PHE A 245 10.51 -24.46 -9.16
N PHE A 246 9.48 -24.39 -8.32
CA PHE A 246 8.69 -25.56 -7.92
C PHE A 246 7.59 -25.92 -8.92
N GLY A 247 7.25 -25.00 -9.83
CA GLY A 247 6.28 -25.26 -10.88
C GLY A 247 6.81 -26.18 -11.97
N SER A 248 5.93 -26.99 -12.57
CA SER A 248 6.25 -27.76 -13.76
C SER A 248 6.42 -26.81 -14.94
N HIS A 249 7.47 -27.03 -15.76
CA HIS A 249 7.79 -26.12 -16.83
C HIS A 249 7.52 -26.67 -18.23
N GLY A 250 7.58 -25.81 -19.24
CA GLY A 250 7.37 -26.19 -20.63
C GLY A 250 5.92 -26.07 -21.09
N HIS A 251 5.04 -25.47 -20.33
CA HIS A 251 3.64 -25.31 -20.69
C HIS A 251 3.38 -23.98 -21.39
N VAL A 252 2.43 -24.01 -22.33
CA VAL A 252 1.76 -22.82 -22.82
C VAL A 252 0.56 -22.60 -21.90
N VAL A 253 0.61 -21.55 -21.08
CA VAL A 253 -0.50 -21.16 -20.21
C VAL A 253 -1.31 -20.06 -20.88
N ARG A 254 -2.64 -20.10 -20.73
CA ARG A 254 -3.48 -18.94 -21.01
C ARG A 254 -3.63 -18.12 -19.75
N ASP A 255 -3.37 -16.85 -19.85
CA ASP A 255 -3.68 -15.92 -18.76
C ASP A 255 -5.21 -15.69 -18.65
N THR A 256 -5.63 -14.97 -17.64
CA THR A 256 -7.04 -14.65 -17.38
C THR A 256 -7.71 -13.95 -18.58
N PHE A 257 -6.92 -13.34 -19.46
CA PHE A 257 -7.38 -12.64 -20.67
C PHE A 257 -7.24 -13.52 -21.94
N GLY A 258 -6.89 -14.79 -21.79
CA GLY A 258 -6.71 -15.72 -22.90
C GLY A 258 -5.39 -15.57 -23.66
N VAL A 259 -4.47 -14.69 -23.22
CA VAL A 259 -3.16 -14.50 -23.85
C VAL A 259 -2.28 -15.72 -23.58
N LEU A 260 -1.67 -16.26 -24.64
CA LEU A 260 -0.76 -17.39 -24.54
C LEU A 260 0.59 -16.94 -23.99
N LYS A 261 1.00 -17.52 -22.86
CA LYS A 261 2.32 -17.33 -22.23
C LYS A 261 3.13 -18.59 -22.42
N VAL A 262 4.20 -18.50 -23.23
CA VAL A 262 5.09 -19.62 -23.56
C VAL A 262 6.21 -19.72 -22.50
N GLY A 263 6.54 -20.95 -22.10
CA GLY A 263 7.59 -21.20 -21.13
C GLY A 263 7.21 -20.86 -19.68
N TYR A 264 5.96 -20.55 -19.43
CA TYR A 264 5.43 -20.34 -18.09
C TYR A 264 5.26 -21.67 -17.37
N ARG A 265 5.31 -21.63 -16.05
CA ARG A 265 5.19 -22.80 -15.20
C ARG A 265 3.78 -22.93 -14.64
N THR A 266 3.35 -24.16 -14.39
CA THR A 266 2.09 -24.44 -13.71
C THR A 266 2.37 -24.69 -12.24
N PRO A 267 1.68 -24.02 -11.29
CA PRO A 267 1.86 -24.26 -9.86
C PRO A 267 1.44 -25.66 -9.48
N PRO A 268 2.17 -26.34 -8.59
CA PRO A 268 1.68 -27.57 -7.99
C PRO A 268 0.47 -27.26 -7.10
N ALA A 269 -0.47 -28.21 -6.99
CA ALA A 269 -1.74 -28.03 -6.24
C ALA A 269 -1.54 -27.52 -4.79
N TRP A 270 -0.49 -27.98 -4.10
CA TRP A 270 -0.21 -27.56 -2.72
C TRP A 270 0.19 -26.08 -2.61
N LEU A 271 0.73 -25.48 -3.68
CA LEU A 271 1.13 -24.08 -3.71
C LEU A 271 -0.05 -23.12 -3.93
N GLN A 272 -1.17 -23.60 -4.46
CA GLN A 272 -2.31 -22.74 -4.74
C GLN A 272 -2.87 -22.09 -3.47
N ASN A 273 -2.82 -22.80 -2.33
CA ASN A 273 -3.44 -22.35 -1.08
C ASN A 273 -2.42 -22.06 0.05
N LEU A 274 -1.12 -22.33 -0.16
CA LEU A 274 -0.10 -22.18 0.89
C LEU A 274 0.39 -20.74 1.12
N PRO A 275 0.63 -19.90 0.08
CA PRO A 275 1.35 -18.64 0.24
C PRO A 275 0.68 -17.67 1.21
N HIS A 276 -0.61 -17.41 1.08
CA HIS A 276 -1.31 -16.44 1.93
C HIS A 276 -1.36 -16.85 3.41
N PRO A 277 -1.77 -18.07 3.79
CA PRO A 277 -1.66 -18.53 5.18
C PRO A 277 -0.24 -18.48 5.71
N LEU A 278 0.77 -18.81 4.90
CA LEU A 278 2.17 -18.76 5.30
C LEU A 278 2.64 -17.33 5.57
N ILE A 279 2.29 -16.38 4.70
CA ILE A 279 2.61 -14.96 4.90
C ILE A 279 2.04 -14.47 6.24
N ILE A 280 0.77 -14.79 6.52
CA ILE A 280 0.12 -14.42 7.80
C ILE A 280 0.82 -15.13 8.97
N ALA A 281 1.06 -16.44 8.87
CA ALA A 281 1.72 -17.22 9.92
C ALA A 281 3.11 -16.68 10.24
N LEU A 282 3.92 -16.30 9.23
CA LEU A 282 5.24 -15.71 9.41
C LEU A 282 5.18 -14.31 10.02
N SER A 283 4.11 -13.56 9.78
CA SER A 283 3.97 -12.21 10.34
C SER A 283 3.93 -12.19 11.86
N VAL A 284 3.43 -13.24 12.50
CA VAL A 284 3.31 -13.35 13.96
C VAL A 284 4.68 -13.45 14.64
N PRO A 285 5.52 -14.46 14.38
CA PRO A 285 6.84 -14.56 15.03
C PRO A 285 7.74 -13.37 14.67
N VAL A 286 7.70 -12.88 13.43
CA VAL A 286 8.43 -11.67 13.02
C VAL A 286 8.04 -10.47 13.86
N THR A 287 6.74 -10.26 14.07
CA THR A 287 6.22 -9.18 14.93
C THR A 287 6.65 -9.34 16.39
N LEU A 288 6.55 -10.56 16.95
CA LEU A 288 6.95 -10.83 18.33
C LEU A 288 8.45 -10.59 18.55
N LEU A 289 9.28 -10.97 17.60
CA LEU A 289 10.73 -10.71 17.64
C LEU A 289 11.02 -9.21 17.52
N ALA A 290 10.34 -8.51 16.62
CA ALA A 290 10.52 -7.07 16.42
C ALA A 290 10.02 -6.25 17.62
N ALA A 291 9.00 -6.72 18.34
CA ALA A 291 8.48 -6.07 19.54
C ALA A 291 9.57 -5.87 20.62
N ARG A 292 10.57 -6.76 20.67
CA ARG A 292 11.74 -6.66 21.57
C ARG A 292 12.64 -5.46 21.24
N ARG A 293 12.57 -4.91 20.04
CA ARG A 293 13.37 -3.77 19.56
C ARG A 293 12.74 -2.42 19.85
N GLY A 294 11.47 -2.42 20.18
CA GLY A 294 10.73 -1.24 20.55
C GLY A 294 10.04 -0.50 19.40
N ARG A 295 9.23 0.49 19.74
CA ARG A 295 8.25 1.16 18.85
C ARG A 295 8.84 1.88 17.65
N ARG A 296 10.11 2.26 17.73
CA ARG A 296 10.74 3.07 16.67
C ARG A 296 10.92 2.29 15.37
N ASP A 297 10.95 0.97 15.44
CA ASP A 297 11.18 0.10 14.30
C ASP A 297 9.88 -0.44 13.68
N ALA A 298 8.71 -0.02 14.19
CA ALA A 298 7.41 -0.48 13.69
C ALA A 298 7.19 -0.18 12.20
N MET A 299 7.71 0.95 11.68
CA MET A 299 7.61 1.26 10.26
C MET A 299 8.53 0.38 9.40
N LEU A 300 9.72 0.05 9.89
CA LEU A 300 10.62 -0.92 9.24
C LEU A 300 10.02 -2.33 9.27
N LEU A 301 9.36 -2.70 10.38
CA LEU A 301 8.62 -3.96 10.48
C LEU A 301 7.51 -4.01 9.42
N LEU A 302 6.74 -2.92 9.24
CA LEU A 302 5.71 -2.84 8.20
C LEU A 302 6.31 -3.05 6.80
N ALA A 303 7.41 -2.36 6.50
CA ALA A 303 8.12 -2.51 5.23
C ALA A 303 8.62 -3.95 5.03
N PHE A 304 9.16 -4.58 6.06
CA PHE A 304 9.64 -5.96 6.01
C PHE A 304 8.51 -6.97 5.78
N LEU A 305 7.37 -6.83 6.47
CA LEU A 305 6.20 -7.70 6.27
C LEU A 305 5.61 -7.57 4.86
N PHE A 306 5.58 -6.36 4.31
CA PHE A 306 5.16 -6.15 2.94
C PHE A 306 6.17 -6.68 1.92
N ALA A 307 7.48 -6.65 2.24
CA ALA A 307 8.50 -7.30 1.42
C ALA A 307 8.34 -8.83 1.45
N ILE A 308 8.04 -9.42 2.59
CA ILE A 308 7.70 -10.86 2.72
C ILE A 308 6.47 -11.19 1.86
N ARG A 309 5.43 -10.34 1.91
CA ARG A 309 4.22 -10.56 1.11
C ARG A 309 4.58 -10.65 -0.37
N PHE A 310 5.17 -9.61 -0.96
CA PHE A 310 5.40 -9.60 -2.40
C PHE A 310 6.41 -10.67 -2.86
N ALA A 311 7.31 -11.12 -1.98
CA ALA A 311 8.24 -12.18 -2.32
C ALA A 311 7.61 -13.59 -2.28
N LEU A 312 6.65 -13.82 -1.37
CA LEU A 312 6.00 -15.11 -1.15
C LEU A 312 4.65 -15.26 -1.85
N ASP A 313 4.05 -14.16 -2.32
CA ASP A 313 2.79 -14.23 -3.06
C ASP A 313 3.01 -15.01 -4.36
N SER A 314 2.11 -15.92 -4.68
CA SER A 314 2.19 -16.72 -5.91
C SER A 314 1.58 -16.01 -7.13
N TRP A 315 0.90 -14.92 -6.89
CA TRP A 315 0.28 -14.06 -7.90
C TRP A 315 0.84 -12.65 -7.83
N ASP A 316 2.15 -12.48 -7.99
CA ASP A 316 2.78 -11.17 -7.88
C ASP A 316 2.72 -10.39 -9.20
N THR A 317 2.41 -9.11 -9.12
CA THR A 317 2.39 -8.19 -10.26
C THR A 317 3.08 -6.87 -9.89
N VAL A 318 3.24 -5.97 -10.87
CA VAL A 318 3.99 -4.73 -10.74
C VAL A 318 3.54 -3.81 -9.57
N TYR A 319 2.28 -3.86 -9.17
CA TYR A 319 1.75 -3.01 -8.09
C TYR A 319 1.81 -3.66 -6.70
N TYR A 320 2.07 -4.96 -6.58
CA TYR A 320 2.19 -5.66 -5.29
C TYR A 320 3.30 -5.12 -4.39
N PRO A 321 4.46 -4.67 -4.91
CA PRO A 321 5.49 -4.01 -4.11
C PRO A 321 5.13 -2.59 -3.61
N LEU A 322 4.02 -1.98 -4.07
CA LEU A 322 3.66 -0.60 -3.73
C LEU A 322 3.52 -0.37 -2.21
N PRO A 323 2.85 -1.24 -1.42
CA PRO A 323 2.79 -1.10 0.03
C PRO A 323 4.17 -1.15 0.70
N PHE A 324 5.08 -2.00 0.21
CA PHE A 324 6.47 -2.05 0.66
C PHE A 324 7.19 -0.72 0.40
N ILE A 325 7.07 -0.17 -0.81
CA ILE A 325 7.72 1.09 -1.20
C ILE A 325 7.23 2.24 -0.31
N PHE A 326 5.93 2.35 -0.04
CA PHE A 326 5.38 3.40 0.81
C PHE A 326 5.81 3.27 2.28
N ALA A 327 5.84 2.07 2.81
CA ALA A 327 6.32 1.81 4.17
C ALA A 327 7.83 2.11 4.31
N LEU A 328 8.64 1.72 3.31
CA LEU A 328 10.05 2.01 3.24
C LEU A 328 10.30 3.52 3.15
N LEU A 329 9.55 4.23 2.30
CA LEU A 329 9.61 5.68 2.15
C LEU A 329 9.31 6.40 3.47
N ALA A 330 8.24 6.00 4.16
CA ALA A 330 7.90 6.57 5.45
C ALA A 330 8.99 6.30 6.52
N TRP A 331 9.54 5.09 6.53
CA TRP A 331 10.65 4.76 7.44
C TRP A 331 11.90 5.58 7.13
N GLU A 332 12.29 5.66 5.87
CA GLU A 332 13.50 6.35 5.43
C GLU A 332 13.44 7.85 5.70
N THR A 333 12.31 8.49 5.35
CA THR A 333 12.10 9.93 5.54
C THR A 333 12.00 10.36 6.99
N LEU A 334 11.59 9.49 7.89
CA LEU A 334 11.47 9.80 9.32
C LEU A 334 12.74 9.47 10.12
N ARG A 335 13.65 8.67 9.55
CA ARG A 335 14.85 8.18 10.22
C ARG A 335 16.15 8.79 9.71
N ARG A 336 16.20 9.22 8.45
CA ARG A 336 17.40 9.67 7.77
C ARG A 336 17.23 11.10 7.26
N GLU A 337 18.24 11.93 7.47
CA GLU A 337 18.25 13.31 6.96
C GLU A 337 18.56 13.39 5.45
N ARG A 338 18.94 12.25 4.84
CA ARG A 338 19.29 12.13 3.42
C ARG A 338 18.03 11.93 2.56
N PRO A 339 18.13 12.17 1.24
CA PRO A 339 17.05 11.79 0.30
C PRO A 339 16.69 10.31 0.46
N PRO A 340 15.42 9.92 0.22
CA PRO A 340 14.94 8.53 0.34
C PRO A 340 15.42 7.68 -0.84
N VAL A 341 16.73 7.39 -0.86
CA VAL A 341 17.41 6.69 -1.96
C VAL A 341 16.99 5.23 -2.07
N LEU A 342 16.73 4.55 -0.93
CA LEU A 342 16.31 3.16 -0.95
C LEU A 342 14.92 3.00 -1.56
N SER A 343 14.00 3.92 -1.23
CA SER A 343 12.65 3.92 -1.79
C SER A 343 12.64 4.28 -3.27
N LEU A 344 13.52 5.20 -3.68
CA LEU A 344 13.73 5.53 -5.10
C LEU A 344 14.30 4.33 -5.84
N ALA A 345 15.35 3.71 -5.32
CA ALA A 345 15.96 2.53 -5.91
C ALA A 345 14.95 1.37 -5.99
N ALA A 346 14.16 1.12 -4.93
CA ALA A 346 13.11 0.11 -4.95
C ALA A 346 12.08 0.36 -6.06
N SER A 347 11.62 1.62 -6.23
CA SER A 347 10.66 1.97 -7.29
C SER A 347 11.24 1.74 -8.69
N VAL A 348 12.51 2.11 -8.91
CA VAL A 348 13.19 1.90 -10.20
C VAL A 348 13.41 0.40 -10.46
N VAL A 349 13.88 -0.33 -9.46
CA VAL A 349 14.13 -1.77 -9.59
C VAL A 349 12.84 -2.55 -9.85
N VAL A 350 11.75 -2.22 -9.15
CA VAL A 350 10.43 -2.82 -9.41
C VAL A 350 10.02 -2.54 -10.85
N TRP A 351 10.14 -1.31 -11.32
CA TRP A 351 9.83 -0.97 -12.71
C TRP A 351 10.69 -1.76 -13.71
N LEU A 352 11.99 -1.90 -13.47
CA LEU A 352 12.87 -2.69 -14.32
C LEU A 352 12.51 -4.17 -14.34
N VAL A 353 12.24 -4.76 -13.17
CA VAL A 353 11.95 -6.20 -13.02
C VAL A 353 10.60 -6.59 -13.63
N PHE A 354 9.57 -5.78 -13.40
CA PHE A 354 8.20 -6.14 -13.79
C PHE A 354 7.78 -5.60 -15.17
N ILE A 355 8.44 -4.57 -15.67
CA ILE A 355 8.05 -3.92 -16.93
C ILE A 355 9.11 -4.13 -18.01
N VAL A 356 10.37 -3.83 -17.71
CA VAL A 356 11.43 -3.90 -18.75
C VAL A 356 11.91 -5.34 -18.96
N ALA A 357 12.14 -6.08 -17.89
CA ALA A 357 12.65 -7.45 -18.00
C ALA A 357 11.74 -8.40 -18.81
N PRO A 358 10.40 -8.35 -18.69
CA PRO A 358 9.52 -9.21 -19.49
C PRO A 358 9.59 -9.02 -21.00
N GLU A 359 9.99 -7.84 -21.45
CA GLU A 359 10.15 -7.55 -22.87
C GLU A 359 11.41 -8.21 -23.49
N HIS A 360 12.39 -8.57 -22.64
CA HIS A 360 13.70 -9.01 -23.10
C HIS A 360 14.14 -10.37 -22.57
N LEU A 361 13.48 -10.89 -21.54
CA LEU A 361 13.91 -12.10 -20.82
C LEU A 361 12.85 -13.19 -20.88
N SER A 362 13.30 -14.45 -20.95
CA SER A 362 12.43 -15.60 -20.74
C SER A 362 11.86 -15.62 -19.33
N ALA A 363 10.76 -16.32 -19.09
CA ALA A 363 10.08 -16.40 -17.80
C ALA A 363 11.04 -16.89 -16.67
N ASP A 364 11.87 -17.89 -16.94
CA ASP A 364 12.88 -18.38 -15.97
C ASP A 364 13.94 -17.31 -15.65
N ALA A 365 14.39 -16.55 -16.66
CA ALA A 365 15.34 -15.47 -16.46
C ALA A 365 14.72 -14.29 -15.68
N GLN A 366 13.45 -13.96 -15.93
CA GLN A 366 12.68 -12.98 -15.16
C GLN A 366 12.62 -13.38 -13.68
N SER A 367 12.32 -14.65 -13.37
CA SER A 367 12.34 -15.17 -12.02
C SER A 367 13.74 -15.11 -11.39
N GLY A 368 14.78 -15.44 -12.14
CA GLY A 368 16.17 -15.30 -11.68
C GLY A 368 16.49 -13.86 -11.28
N VAL A 369 16.15 -12.87 -12.10
CA VAL A 369 16.33 -11.43 -11.79
C VAL A 369 15.53 -11.04 -10.57
N PHE A 370 14.26 -11.47 -10.47
CA PHE A 370 13.43 -11.21 -9.30
C PHE A 370 14.08 -11.75 -8.02
N LEU A 371 14.56 -13.00 -8.01
CA LEU A 371 15.19 -13.60 -6.83
C LEU A 371 16.46 -12.88 -6.41
N VAL A 372 17.30 -12.45 -7.38
CA VAL A 372 18.52 -11.67 -7.12
C VAL A 372 18.21 -10.33 -6.46
N VAL A 373 17.03 -9.78 -6.66
CA VAL A 373 16.58 -8.54 -6.02
C VAL A 373 15.85 -8.82 -4.71
N ALA A 374 14.87 -9.71 -4.70
CA ALA A 374 13.99 -9.95 -3.56
C ALA A 374 14.73 -10.55 -2.37
N VAL A 375 15.58 -11.57 -2.59
CA VAL A 375 16.27 -12.25 -1.49
C VAL A 375 17.25 -11.33 -0.75
N PRO A 376 18.17 -10.60 -1.42
CA PRO A 376 19.02 -9.63 -0.72
C PRO A 376 18.24 -8.51 -0.03
N THR A 377 17.12 -8.07 -0.61
CA THR A 377 16.25 -7.07 0.00
C THR A 377 15.66 -7.57 1.30
N LEU A 378 15.11 -8.80 1.33
CA LEU A 378 14.60 -9.44 2.55
C LEU A 378 15.71 -9.61 3.60
N VAL A 379 16.89 -10.07 3.20
CA VAL A 379 18.04 -10.22 4.11
C VAL A 379 18.46 -8.87 4.69
N ALA A 380 18.57 -7.83 3.86
CA ALA A 380 18.97 -6.50 4.30
C ALA A 380 17.94 -5.88 5.27
N LEU A 381 16.65 -5.99 4.98
CA LEU A 381 15.57 -5.51 5.85
C LEU A 381 15.51 -6.30 7.16
N GLY A 382 15.61 -7.63 7.10
CA GLY A 382 15.67 -8.49 8.27
C GLY A 382 16.89 -8.18 9.14
N THR A 383 18.06 -8.02 8.54
CA THR A 383 19.27 -7.61 9.24
C THR A 383 19.10 -6.24 9.89
N ALA A 384 18.57 -5.25 9.16
CA ALA A 384 18.33 -3.91 9.71
C ALA A 384 17.32 -3.93 10.87
N LEU A 385 16.31 -4.82 10.79
CA LEU A 385 15.29 -4.97 11.82
C LEU A 385 15.81 -5.72 13.06
N PHE A 386 16.62 -6.77 12.88
CA PHE A 386 17.03 -7.71 13.93
C PHE A 386 18.50 -7.60 14.36
N ALA A 387 19.36 -6.88 13.64
CA ALA A 387 20.74 -6.66 14.07
C ALA A 387 20.80 -5.95 15.44
N PRO A 388 21.77 -6.30 16.31
CA PRO A 388 21.97 -5.57 17.55
C PRO A 388 22.15 -4.09 17.23
N SER A 389 21.34 -3.23 17.84
CA SER A 389 21.50 -1.79 17.68
C SER A 389 22.89 -1.40 18.22
N ALA A 390 23.88 -1.38 17.35
CA ALA A 390 25.06 -0.57 17.58
C ALA A 390 24.49 0.82 17.88
N ARG A 391 24.62 1.28 19.12
CA ARG A 391 24.02 2.48 19.72
C ARG A 391 23.94 3.59 18.66
N LEU A 392 22.82 3.69 17.95
CA LEU A 392 22.52 4.86 17.13
C LEU A 392 22.51 6.03 18.12
N ARG A 393 23.56 6.86 18.02
CA ARG A 393 23.68 8.06 18.87
C ARG A 393 22.35 8.79 18.81
N PRO A 394 21.73 9.09 19.96
CA PRO A 394 20.53 9.91 19.96
C PRO A 394 20.86 11.19 19.21
N ILE A 395 20.06 11.53 18.21
CA ILE A 395 20.13 12.84 17.55
C ILE A 395 20.10 13.85 18.69
N ARG A 396 21.22 14.54 18.92
CA ARG A 396 21.30 15.60 19.89
C ARG A 396 20.19 16.59 19.52
N ARG A 397 19.13 16.61 20.28
CA ARG A 397 18.21 17.73 20.28
C ARG A 397 19.10 18.94 20.52
N ALA A 398 19.32 19.75 19.48
CA ALA A 398 19.82 21.10 19.65
C ALA A 398 18.78 21.79 20.53
N ALA A 399 19.05 21.78 21.83
CA ALA A 399 18.33 22.60 22.78
C ALA A 399 18.66 24.04 22.38
N HIS A 400 17.81 24.63 21.54
CA HIS A 400 17.71 26.07 21.44
C HIS A 400 17.23 26.56 22.82
N THR A 401 18.13 26.56 23.78
CA THR A 401 18.03 27.47 24.95
C THR A 401 18.17 28.87 24.38
N ARG A 402 17.04 29.45 23.94
CA ARG A 402 16.91 30.89 23.88
C ARG A 402 17.14 31.35 25.34
N ARG A 403 18.36 31.78 25.66
CA ARG A 403 18.62 32.64 26.81
C ARG A 403 17.72 33.86 26.65
N LEU A 404 16.67 33.93 27.42
CA LEU A 404 15.95 35.20 27.60
C LEU A 404 16.97 36.22 28.12
N PRO A 405 17.04 37.41 27.52
CA PRO A 405 17.91 38.44 28.04
C PRO A 405 17.45 38.76 29.49
N THR A 406 18.33 38.55 30.45
CA THR A 406 18.17 39.00 31.82
C THR A 406 17.93 40.49 31.79
N ARG A 407 16.74 40.92 32.24
CA ARG A 407 16.44 42.33 32.51
C ARG A 407 17.43 42.82 33.57
N ALA A 408 18.20 43.85 33.21
CA ALA A 408 19.02 44.56 34.16
C ALA A 408 18.12 45.22 35.21
N PRO A 409 18.55 45.25 36.47
CA PRO A 409 17.79 45.93 37.50
C PRO A 409 17.82 47.45 37.24
N VAL A 410 16.63 48.06 37.23
CA VAL A 410 16.48 49.52 37.21
C VAL A 410 16.86 50.00 38.61
N VAL A 411 18.01 50.67 38.71
CA VAL A 411 18.38 51.43 39.92
C VAL A 411 17.58 52.72 39.89
N GLY A 412 16.63 52.86 40.84
CA GLY A 412 15.93 54.11 41.05
C GLY A 412 16.79 55.09 41.80
N SER A 413 16.79 56.28 41.36
CA SER A 413 17.18 57.50 42.12
C SER A 413 16.01 58.48 42.13
#